data_57b03aa3138a07ff52bdeda8ad08f3fe
#
_entry.id   57b03aa3138a07ff52bdeda8ad08f3fe
#
_cell.length_a   1.000
_cell.length_b   1.000
_cell.length_c   1.000
_cell.angle_alpha   90.00
_cell.angle_beta   90.00
_cell.angle_gamma   90.00
#
_symmetry.space_group_name_H-M   'P 1'
#
loop_
_entity.id
_entity.type
_entity.pdbx_description
1 polymer ?
#
loop_
_entity_poly.entity_id
_entity_poly.type
_entity_poly.pdbx_seq_one_letter_code
_entity_poly.pdbx_strand_id
1 'polypeptide(L)'
;MKSLNKNVIFTLILALMTIIACKKEQTISDIDVLRNGNNEDVYSTTKLDSAQAIASITQQKLQELYDISALYSSGNKNTAIDSLNYEQIQGYFVKKDSANVMGLLKELDSLKVKLVKVKNLSINTEINGKDTLDYANYTVEYKDRDQRMIGEFNKKSQYKLLKSPVNFKKEFKFYFVEIDVQ
;
A
#
# COMPACT_ATOMS: atom_id res chain seq x y z
N MET A 1 15.32 -44.17 -59.43
CA MET A 1 14.76 -43.57 -58.21
C MET A 1 14.73 -44.65 -57.14
N LYS A 2 15.58 -44.49 -56.04
CA LYS A 2 15.67 -45.48 -54.98
C LYS A 2 14.41 -45.32 -54.08
N SER A 3 13.65 -46.42 -53.98
CA SER A 3 12.50 -46.50 -53.08
C SER A 3 12.97 -46.23 -51.65
N LEU A 4 12.57 -45.13 -51.10
CA LEU A 4 12.84 -44.76 -49.67
C LEU A 4 12.11 -45.77 -48.79
N ASN A 5 12.85 -46.46 -47.93
CA ASN A 5 12.35 -47.56 -47.11
C ASN A 5 11.25 -47.04 -46.17
N LYS A 6 10.03 -47.60 -46.23
CA LYS A 6 8.89 -47.19 -45.42
C LYS A 6 9.20 -47.07 -43.94
N ASN A 7 10.11 -47.90 -43.45
CA ASN A 7 10.55 -47.88 -42.04
C ASN A 7 11.38 -46.63 -41.70
N VAL A 8 12.14 -46.07 -42.67
CA VAL A 8 12.93 -44.84 -42.45
C VAL A 8 12.01 -43.62 -42.38
N ILE A 9 10.93 -43.59 -43.16
CA ILE A 9 9.95 -42.52 -43.12
C ILE A 9 9.19 -42.55 -41.81
N PHE A 10 8.82 -43.74 -41.30
CA PHE A 10 8.10 -43.91 -40.06
C PHE A 10 8.95 -43.49 -38.84
N THR A 11 10.24 -43.82 -38.81
CA THR A 11 11.15 -43.39 -37.73
C THR A 11 11.40 -41.87 -37.76
N LEU A 12 11.44 -41.25 -38.93
CA LEU A 12 11.61 -39.82 -39.09
C LEU A 12 10.37 -39.04 -38.56
N ILE A 13 9.17 -39.56 -38.86
CA ILE A 13 7.91 -38.96 -38.37
C ILE A 13 7.79 -39.12 -36.84
N LEU A 14 8.19 -40.25 -36.27
CA LEU A 14 8.18 -40.50 -34.84
C LEU A 14 9.17 -39.58 -34.11
N ALA A 15 10.36 -39.35 -34.68
CA ALA A 15 11.35 -38.41 -34.14
C ALA A 15 10.89 -36.96 -34.22
N LEU A 16 10.10 -36.58 -35.23
CA LEU A 16 9.54 -35.23 -35.36
C LEU A 16 8.44 -34.95 -34.31
N MET A 17 7.67 -35.98 -33.96
CA MET A 17 6.60 -35.85 -32.94
C MET A 17 7.14 -35.64 -31.52
N THR A 18 8.33 -36.10 -31.19
CA THR A 18 8.94 -35.94 -29.87
C THR A 18 9.46 -34.53 -29.61
N ILE A 19 9.69 -33.71 -30.64
CA ILE A 19 10.22 -32.34 -30.52
C ILE A 19 9.10 -31.35 -30.19
N ILE A 20 7.83 -31.69 -30.45
CA ILE A 20 6.69 -30.80 -30.26
C ILE A 20 6.12 -30.88 -28.81
N ALA A 21 6.52 -31.91 -28.03
CA ALA A 21 5.92 -32.21 -26.72
C ALA A 21 6.49 -31.44 -25.52
N CYS A 22 7.41 -30.51 -25.71
CA CYS A 22 7.97 -29.70 -24.59
C CYS A 22 7.76 -28.19 -24.77
N LYS A 23 6.53 -27.75 -24.95
CA LYS A 23 6.14 -26.43 -24.45
C LYS A 23 5.63 -26.61 -23.04
N LYS A 24 6.51 -26.46 -22.05
CA LYS A 24 6.12 -26.19 -20.68
C LYS A 24 5.42 -24.84 -20.70
N GLU A 25 4.09 -24.85 -20.73
CA GLU A 25 3.33 -23.67 -20.30
C GLU A 25 3.72 -23.44 -18.84
N GLN A 26 4.55 -22.44 -18.60
CA GLN A 26 4.69 -21.89 -17.29
C GLN A 26 3.32 -21.29 -16.95
N THR A 27 2.54 -22.02 -16.19
CA THR A 27 1.40 -21.46 -15.52
C THR A 27 1.96 -20.46 -14.52
N ILE A 28 2.03 -19.19 -14.97
CA ILE A 28 2.33 -18.06 -14.08
C ILE A 28 1.21 -18.09 -13.06
N SER A 29 1.54 -18.34 -11.79
CA SER A 29 0.53 -18.37 -10.76
C SER A 29 -0.08 -16.95 -10.64
N ASP A 30 -1.36 -16.87 -10.30
CA ASP A 30 -2.02 -15.58 -10.07
C ASP A 30 -1.26 -14.71 -9.05
N ILE A 31 -0.50 -15.36 -8.15
CA ILE A 31 0.38 -14.71 -7.18
C ILE A 31 1.59 -14.05 -7.86
N ASP A 32 2.16 -14.67 -8.91
CA ASP A 32 3.28 -14.09 -9.64
C ASP A 32 2.84 -12.95 -10.55
N VAL A 33 1.61 -13.01 -11.09
CA VAL A 33 0.99 -11.89 -11.82
C VAL A 33 0.76 -10.70 -10.89
N LEU A 34 0.27 -10.94 -9.67
CA LEU A 34 0.08 -9.90 -8.66
C LEU A 34 1.41 -9.32 -8.15
N ARG A 35 2.44 -10.15 -8.00
CA ARG A 35 3.78 -9.68 -7.64
C ARG A 35 4.42 -8.83 -8.72
N ASN A 36 4.32 -9.23 -9.98
CA ASN A 36 4.91 -8.50 -11.10
C ASN A 36 4.09 -7.24 -11.44
N GLY A 37 2.77 -7.29 -11.37
CA GLY A 37 1.92 -6.12 -11.61
C GLY A 37 2.10 -5.00 -10.59
N ASN A 38 2.52 -5.33 -9.36
CA ASN A 38 2.82 -4.32 -8.35
C ASN A 38 4.27 -3.81 -8.38
N ASN A 39 5.20 -4.49 -9.08
CA ASN A 39 6.62 -4.14 -9.07
C ASN A 39 7.07 -3.30 -10.28
N GLU A 40 6.30 -3.25 -11.37
CA GLU A 40 6.74 -2.49 -12.55
C GLU A 40 6.66 -0.96 -12.38
N ASP A 41 5.84 -0.46 -11.46
CA ASP A 41 5.67 0.99 -11.23
C ASP A 41 6.55 1.57 -10.12
N VAL A 42 7.36 0.78 -9.40
CA VAL A 42 7.92 1.23 -8.11
C VAL A 42 9.43 1.42 -8.07
N TYR A 43 10.19 0.92 -9.02
CA TYR A 43 11.65 1.08 -8.99
C TYR A 43 12.20 1.80 -10.22
N SER A 44 11.93 3.10 -10.32
CA SER A 44 12.88 3.94 -11.04
C SER A 44 14.21 3.91 -10.25
N THR A 45 15.28 3.48 -10.88
CA THR A 45 16.64 3.46 -10.34
C THR A 45 17.23 4.86 -10.10
N THR A 46 16.43 5.92 -10.21
CA THR A 46 16.74 7.27 -9.78
C THR A 46 16.75 7.28 -8.26
N LYS A 47 17.90 7.59 -7.66
CA LYS A 47 18.02 7.89 -6.24
C LYS A 47 16.96 8.93 -5.90
N LEU A 48 15.91 8.52 -5.19
CA LEU A 48 14.91 9.44 -4.67
C LEU A 48 15.63 10.51 -3.86
N ASP A 49 15.37 11.77 -4.15
CA ASP A 49 15.74 12.87 -3.28
C ASP A 49 15.09 12.66 -1.91
N SER A 50 15.74 13.17 -0.85
CA SER A 50 15.24 13.01 0.53
C SER A 50 13.79 13.52 0.68
N ALA A 51 13.41 14.58 0.00
CA ALA A 51 12.06 15.10 0.00
C ALA A 51 11.06 14.15 -0.68
N GLN A 52 11.44 13.56 -1.81
CA GLN A 52 10.62 12.56 -2.50
C GLN A 52 10.46 11.28 -1.69
N ALA A 53 11.55 10.86 -1.00
CA ALA A 53 11.50 9.70 -0.11
C ALA A 53 10.54 9.93 1.07
N ILE A 54 10.59 11.12 1.70
CA ILE A 54 9.67 11.49 2.79
C ILE A 54 8.23 11.52 2.28
N ALA A 55 7.98 12.14 1.11
CA ALA A 55 6.65 12.18 0.52
C ALA A 55 6.10 10.77 0.24
N SER A 56 6.91 9.89 -0.35
CA SER A 56 6.54 8.50 -0.63
C SER A 56 6.20 7.73 0.65
N ILE A 57 7.06 7.82 1.68
CA ILE A 57 6.82 7.18 2.98
C ILE A 57 5.55 7.73 3.63
N THR A 58 5.34 9.05 3.57
CA THR A 58 4.16 9.69 4.15
C THR A 58 2.88 9.23 3.46
N GLN A 59 2.89 9.16 2.11
CA GLN A 59 1.75 8.66 1.35
C GLN A 59 1.44 7.19 1.69
N GLN A 60 2.47 6.35 1.76
CA GLN A 60 2.32 4.96 2.16
C GLN A 60 1.73 4.84 3.57
N LYS A 61 2.25 5.60 4.55
CA LYS A 61 1.77 5.55 5.94
C LYS A 61 0.34 6.08 6.09
N LEU A 62 -0.04 7.09 5.32
CA LEU A 62 -1.43 7.56 5.26
C LEU A 62 -2.34 6.47 4.68
N GLN A 63 -1.96 5.86 3.55
CA GLN A 63 -2.75 4.80 2.92
C GLN A 63 -2.92 3.61 3.89
N GLU A 64 -1.84 3.12 4.51
CA GLU A 64 -1.87 2.04 5.49
C GLU A 64 -2.80 2.36 6.68
N LEU A 65 -2.72 3.58 7.21
CA LEU A 65 -3.57 4.02 8.32
C LEU A 65 -5.05 4.05 7.93
N TYR A 66 -5.39 4.60 6.76
CA TYR A 66 -6.77 4.64 6.28
C TYR A 66 -7.31 3.25 5.97
N ASP A 67 -6.51 2.37 5.37
CA ASP A 67 -6.91 0.99 5.03
C ASP A 67 -7.26 0.20 6.28
N ILE A 68 -6.39 0.23 7.30
CA ILE A 68 -6.64 -0.49 8.55
C ILE A 68 -7.80 0.15 9.35
N SER A 69 -7.97 1.47 9.27
CA SER A 69 -9.08 2.19 9.92
C SER A 69 -10.41 1.87 9.27
N ALA A 70 -10.47 1.79 7.93
CA ALA A 70 -11.66 1.36 7.19
C ALA A 70 -12.00 -0.11 7.48
N LEU A 71 -10.99 -0.99 7.56
CA LEU A 71 -11.17 -2.38 7.94
C LEU A 71 -11.75 -2.49 9.36
N TYR A 72 -11.19 -1.80 10.35
CA TYR A 72 -11.68 -1.78 11.71
C TYR A 72 -13.11 -1.23 11.82
N SER A 73 -13.40 -0.10 11.16
CA SER A 73 -14.73 0.52 11.16
C SER A 73 -15.80 -0.38 10.52
N SER A 74 -15.37 -1.26 9.60
CA SER A 74 -16.23 -2.22 8.89
C SER A 74 -16.46 -3.51 9.66
N GLY A 75 -15.65 -3.81 10.69
CA GLY A 75 -15.67 -5.04 11.46
C GLY A 75 -16.73 -5.05 12.58
N ASN A 76 -16.81 -6.18 13.28
CA ASN A 76 -17.74 -6.37 14.42
C ASN A 76 -17.25 -5.70 15.71
N LYS A 77 -16.03 -5.16 15.74
CA LYS A 77 -15.37 -4.46 16.85
C LYS A 77 -15.20 -5.29 18.14
N ASN A 78 -15.50 -6.59 18.11
CA ASN A 78 -15.49 -7.49 19.28
C ASN A 78 -14.59 -8.72 19.12
N THR A 79 -13.79 -8.76 18.06
CA THR A 79 -12.87 -9.90 17.82
C THR A 79 -11.45 -9.57 18.26
N ALA A 80 -10.62 -10.60 18.46
CA ALA A 80 -9.19 -10.43 18.75
C ALA A 80 -8.48 -9.68 17.60
N ILE A 81 -8.91 -9.89 16.35
CA ILE A 81 -8.36 -9.21 15.18
C ILE A 81 -8.69 -7.70 15.23
N ASP A 82 -9.91 -7.35 15.64
CA ASP A 82 -10.29 -5.93 15.76
C ASP A 82 -9.46 -5.23 16.84
N SER A 83 -9.18 -5.89 17.96
CA SER A 83 -8.30 -5.36 19.00
C SER A 83 -6.88 -5.11 18.47
N LEU A 84 -6.32 -6.04 17.70
CA LEU A 84 -5.00 -5.86 17.07
C LEU A 84 -5.00 -4.73 16.06
N ASN A 85 -6.05 -4.62 15.23
CA ASN A 85 -6.19 -3.52 14.27
C ASN A 85 -6.25 -2.17 15.01
N TYR A 86 -7.00 -2.08 16.11
CA TYR A 86 -7.07 -0.86 16.91
C TYR A 86 -5.72 -0.47 17.51
N GLU A 87 -4.98 -1.43 18.07
CA GLU A 87 -3.62 -1.21 18.58
C GLU A 87 -2.67 -0.74 17.47
N GLN A 88 -2.78 -1.33 16.28
CA GLN A 88 -1.98 -0.93 15.14
C GLN A 88 -2.30 0.50 14.69
N ILE A 89 -3.60 0.88 14.63
CA ILE A 89 -4.02 2.26 14.34
C ILE A 89 -3.40 3.22 15.35
N GLN A 90 -3.47 2.91 16.65
CA GLN A 90 -2.84 3.73 17.70
C GLN A 90 -1.31 3.82 17.52
N GLY A 91 -0.67 2.79 17.01
CA GLY A 91 0.77 2.72 16.75
C GLY A 91 1.26 3.70 15.68
N TYR A 92 0.38 4.23 14.83
CA TYR A 92 0.73 5.28 13.86
C TYR A 92 0.88 6.67 14.49
N PHE A 93 0.43 6.88 15.72
CA PHE A 93 0.46 8.18 16.39
C PHE A 93 1.61 8.29 17.39
N VAL A 94 2.17 9.50 17.56
CA VAL A 94 3.25 9.79 18.54
C VAL A 94 2.82 9.44 19.96
N LYS A 95 1.59 9.79 20.30
CA LYS A 95 0.93 9.41 21.54
C LYS A 95 -0.21 8.47 21.17
N LYS A 96 -0.44 7.46 22.00
CA LYS A 96 -1.66 6.66 21.87
C LYS A 96 -2.87 7.54 22.18
N ASP A 97 -3.07 8.54 21.30
CA ASP A 97 -4.12 9.53 21.45
C ASP A 97 -5.43 8.94 20.93
N SER A 98 -6.31 8.64 21.86
CA SER A 98 -7.63 8.12 21.54
C SER A 98 -8.50 9.13 20.80
N ALA A 99 -8.29 10.45 20.95
CA ALA A 99 -9.15 11.46 20.34
C ALA A 99 -9.00 11.50 18.82
N ASN A 100 -7.76 11.56 18.31
CA ASN A 100 -7.48 11.52 16.86
C ASN A 100 -7.95 10.21 16.22
N VAL A 101 -7.66 9.06 16.88
CA VAL A 101 -8.09 7.75 16.41
C VAL A 101 -9.61 7.66 16.39
N MET A 102 -10.28 8.06 17.45
CA MET A 102 -11.75 8.00 17.54
C MET A 102 -12.42 8.93 16.52
N GLY A 103 -11.86 10.10 16.27
CA GLY A 103 -12.34 11.03 15.25
C GLY A 103 -12.31 10.35 13.87
N LEU A 104 -11.14 9.82 13.45
CA LEU A 104 -10.98 9.14 12.18
C LEU A 104 -11.95 7.95 12.04
N LEU A 105 -12.04 7.10 13.05
CA LEU A 105 -12.92 5.93 13.02
C LEU A 105 -14.40 6.32 12.95
N LYS A 106 -14.80 7.37 13.65
CA LYS A 106 -16.17 7.90 13.62
C LYS A 106 -16.52 8.49 12.26
N GLU A 107 -15.59 9.21 11.62
CA GLU A 107 -15.77 9.72 10.26
C GLU A 107 -16.01 8.58 9.26
N LEU A 108 -15.13 7.57 9.24
CA LEU A 108 -15.24 6.43 8.35
C LEU A 108 -16.50 5.61 8.58
N ASP A 109 -16.90 5.43 9.85
CA ASP A 109 -18.12 4.69 10.19
C ASP A 109 -19.39 5.47 9.82
N SER A 110 -19.43 6.78 10.07
CA SER A 110 -20.60 7.62 9.76
C SER A 110 -20.87 7.68 8.25
N LEU A 111 -19.82 7.73 7.45
CA LEU A 111 -19.89 7.76 5.98
C LEU A 111 -19.97 6.36 5.36
N LYS A 112 -19.94 5.28 6.16
CA LYS A 112 -19.93 3.87 5.69
C LYS A 112 -18.81 3.57 4.70
N VAL A 113 -17.64 4.18 4.91
CA VAL A 113 -16.47 4.02 4.05
C VAL A 113 -15.95 2.59 4.12
N LYS A 114 -15.65 2.00 2.96
CA LYS A 114 -15.05 0.66 2.84
C LYS A 114 -13.70 0.67 2.18
N LEU A 115 -13.49 1.59 1.25
CA LEU A 115 -12.24 1.76 0.54
C LEU A 115 -11.83 3.24 0.60
N VAL A 116 -10.56 3.46 0.82
CA VAL A 116 -9.96 4.80 0.84
C VAL A 116 -8.79 4.83 -0.15
N LYS A 117 -8.67 5.91 -0.90
CA LYS A 117 -7.51 6.16 -1.74
C LYS A 117 -6.92 7.52 -1.42
N VAL A 118 -5.65 7.54 -1.01
CA VAL A 118 -4.89 8.77 -0.74
C VAL A 118 -4.25 9.24 -2.05
N LYS A 119 -4.47 10.51 -2.40
CA LYS A 119 -4.01 11.15 -3.64
C LYS A 119 -3.41 12.53 -3.36
N ASN A 120 -2.72 13.08 -4.36
CA ASN A 120 -2.30 14.48 -4.41
C ASN A 120 -1.53 14.95 -3.16
N LEU A 121 -0.64 14.10 -2.64
CA LEU A 121 0.14 14.42 -1.45
C LEU A 121 1.15 15.53 -1.75
N SER A 122 1.17 16.53 -0.88
CA SER A 122 2.22 17.55 -0.81
C SER A 122 2.71 17.71 0.63
N ILE A 123 4.02 17.85 0.80
CA ILE A 123 4.67 18.05 2.10
C ILE A 123 5.00 19.52 2.26
N ASN A 124 4.63 20.10 3.40
CA ASN A 124 4.94 21.47 3.77
C ASN A 124 5.53 21.50 5.19
N THR A 125 6.46 22.41 5.39
CA THR A 125 7.06 22.67 6.70
C THR A 125 6.69 24.07 7.16
N GLU A 126 6.14 24.19 8.35
CA GLU A 126 5.75 25.45 8.96
C GLU A 126 6.64 25.72 10.17
N ILE A 127 7.08 26.98 10.33
CA ILE A 127 7.87 27.40 11.47
C ILE A 127 6.93 28.07 12.47
N ASN A 128 6.80 27.47 13.66
CA ASN A 128 6.00 28.02 14.74
C ASN A 128 6.92 28.36 15.93
N GLY A 129 7.33 29.63 16.01
CA GLY A 129 8.28 30.08 17.01
C GLY A 129 9.66 29.44 16.84
N LYS A 130 10.05 28.54 17.75
CA LYS A 130 11.30 27.78 17.70
C LYS A 130 11.15 26.38 17.16
N ASP A 131 9.92 25.94 16.93
CA ASP A 131 9.59 24.58 16.50
C ASP A 131 9.33 24.55 14.99
N THR A 132 9.83 23.49 14.37
CA THR A 132 9.54 23.17 12.96
C THR A 132 8.49 22.07 12.93
N LEU A 133 7.38 22.35 12.27
CA LEU A 133 6.23 21.44 12.17
C LEU A 133 6.08 20.98 10.73
N ASP A 134 6.09 19.66 10.55
CA ASP A 134 5.93 19.06 9.23
C ASP A 134 4.47 18.63 9.00
N TYR A 135 3.93 19.05 7.87
CA TYR A 135 2.57 18.77 7.46
C TYR A 135 2.51 18.07 6.11
N ALA A 136 1.54 17.18 6.00
CA ALA A 136 1.12 16.57 4.74
C ALA A 136 -0.27 17.10 4.39
N ASN A 137 -0.42 17.73 3.22
CA ASN A 137 -1.70 18.04 2.61
C ASN A 137 -1.97 16.98 1.55
N TYR A 138 -3.15 16.41 1.56
CA TYR A 138 -3.52 15.32 0.66
C TYR A 138 -5.03 15.29 0.43
N THR A 139 -5.43 14.53 -0.56
CA THR A 139 -6.83 14.29 -0.87
C THR A 139 -7.15 12.83 -0.60
N VAL A 140 -8.27 12.56 0.08
CA VAL A 140 -8.79 11.20 0.26
C VAL A 140 -10.05 11.02 -0.58
N GLU A 141 -10.10 9.93 -1.32
CA GLU A 141 -11.26 9.45 -2.05
C GLU A 141 -11.90 8.32 -1.25
N TYR A 142 -13.13 8.50 -0.82
CA TYR A 142 -13.90 7.51 -0.07
C TYR A 142 -14.88 6.77 -0.97
N LYS A 143 -14.93 5.45 -0.83
CA LYS A 143 -15.86 4.57 -1.56
C LYS A 143 -16.59 3.64 -0.62
N ASP A 144 -17.82 3.29 -1.01
CA ASP A 144 -18.64 2.31 -0.33
C ASP A 144 -18.24 0.86 -0.69
N ARG A 145 -19.02 -0.10 -0.21
CA ARG A 145 -18.83 -1.53 -0.48
C ARG A 145 -18.93 -1.88 -1.97
N ASP A 146 -19.76 -1.16 -2.71
CA ASP A 146 -19.99 -1.38 -4.13
C ASP A 146 -19.01 -0.58 -5.01
N GLN A 147 -17.93 -0.04 -4.40
CA GLN A 147 -16.92 0.81 -5.03
C GLN A 147 -17.46 2.14 -5.59
N ARG A 148 -18.66 2.55 -5.18
CA ARG A 148 -19.22 3.84 -5.56
C ARG A 148 -18.55 4.94 -4.76
N MET A 149 -18.27 6.06 -5.41
CA MET A 149 -17.68 7.22 -4.77
C MET A 149 -18.67 7.84 -3.78
N ILE A 150 -18.25 7.97 -2.52
CA ILE A 150 -18.96 8.70 -1.47
C ILE A 150 -18.60 10.17 -1.55
N GLY A 151 -17.30 10.48 -1.70
CA GLY A 151 -16.78 11.84 -1.81
C GLY A 151 -15.28 11.88 -1.89
N GLU A 152 -14.78 13.09 -2.15
CA GLU A 152 -13.37 13.43 -2.17
C GLU A 152 -13.13 14.61 -1.21
N PHE A 153 -12.18 14.46 -0.29
CA PHE A 153 -11.96 15.40 0.80
C PHE A 153 -10.50 15.81 0.89
N ASN A 154 -10.25 17.10 0.97
CA ASN A 154 -8.91 17.62 1.24
C ASN A 154 -8.63 17.58 2.74
N LYS A 155 -7.49 17.00 3.10
CA LYS A 155 -7.07 16.74 4.46
C LYS A 155 -5.68 17.30 4.73
N LYS A 156 -5.42 17.64 5.98
CA LYS A 156 -4.10 18.03 6.47
C LYS A 156 -3.73 17.15 7.67
N SER A 157 -2.51 16.64 7.70
CA SER A 157 -2.00 15.88 8.84
C SER A 157 -0.65 16.41 9.26
N GLN A 158 -0.44 16.54 10.56
CA GLN A 158 0.87 16.80 11.12
C GLN A 158 1.58 15.49 11.39
N TYR A 159 2.87 15.41 11.01
CA TYR A 159 3.68 14.22 11.29
C TYR A 159 5.04 14.58 11.88
N LYS A 160 5.73 13.59 12.47
CA LYS A 160 7.08 13.70 13.00
C LYS A 160 7.91 12.48 12.62
N LEU A 161 9.18 12.74 12.32
CA LEU A 161 10.22 11.72 12.14
C LEU A 161 11.05 11.65 13.41
N LEU A 162 10.91 10.58 14.18
CA LEU A 162 11.69 10.35 15.40
C LEU A 162 12.87 9.43 15.10
N LYS A 163 14.05 9.79 15.57
CA LYS A 163 15.24 8.93 15.48
C LYS A 163 14.99 7.62 16.23
N SER A 164 15.28 6.50 15.60
CA SER A 164 15.25 5.20 16.29
C SER A 164 16.37 5.17 17.36
N PRO A 165 16.09 4.63 18.56
CA PRO A 165 17.09 4.52 19.61
C PRO A 165 18.16 3.46 19.34
N VAL A 166 18.12 2.75 18.21
CA VAL A 166 19.12 1.72 17.85
C VAL A 166 20.41 2.39 17.40
N ASN A 167 21.46 2.25 18.21
CA ASN A 167 22.72 3.00 18.09
C ASN A 167 23.55 2.81 16.81
N PHE A 168 23.20 1.88 15.93
CA PHE A 168 24.02 1.54 14.75
C PHE A 168 23.33 1.80 13.41
N LYS A 169 22.06 2.22 13.39
CA LYS A 169 21.33 2.55 12.16
C LYS A 169 20.68 3.92 12.30
N LYS A 170 20.93 4.81 11.33
CA LYS A 170 20.21 6.08 11.21
C LYS A 170 18.80 5.80 10.65
N GLU A 171 17.99 5.11 11.44
CA GLU A 171 16.58 4.83 11.09
C GLU A 171 15.70 5.88 11.75
N PHE A 172 14.71 6.36 11.00
CA PHE A 172 13.67 7.22 11.51
C PHE A 172 12.36 6.43 11.59
N LYS A 173 11.64 6.62 12.68
CA LYS A 173 10.26 6.14 12.81
C LYS A 173 9.32 7.28 12.48
N PHE A 174 8.37 7.00 11.60
CA PHE A 174 7.34 7.94 11.18
C PHE A 174 6.12 7.82 12.09
N TYR A 175 5.59 8.97 12.55
CA TYR A 175 4.38 9.04 13.36
C TYR A 175 3.54 10.24 12.97
N PHE A 176 2.22 10.09 13.00
CA PHE A 176 1.30 11.20 12.96
C PHE A 176 1.20 11.84 14.34
N VAL A 177 1.07 13.16 14.37
CA VAL A 177 0.78 13.95 15.56
C VAL A 177 -0.71 14.22 15.62
N GLU A 178 -1.26 14.62 14.47
CA GLU A 178 -2.67 14.99 14.31
C GLU A 178 -3.12 14.67 12.88
N ILE A 179 -4.36 14.28 12.75
CA ILE A 179 -5.05 14.09 11.46
C ILE A 179 -6.31 14.94 11.48
N ASP A 180 -6.52 15.72 10.41
CA ASP A 180 -7.75 16.47 10.21
C ASP A 180 -8.92 15.51 10.00
N VAL A 181 -9.96 15.66 10.83
CA VAL A 181 -11.18 14.86 10.82
C VAL A 181 -12.35 15.82 10.63
N GLN A 182 -13.25 15.51 9.74
CA GLN A 182 -14.46 16.30 9.52
C GLN A 182 -15.61 15.89 10.42
#